data_10574b69b65eb36399c7292be095c6be
#
_entry.id   10574b69b65eb36399c7292be095c6be
#
_cell.length_a   1.000
_cell.length_b   1.000
_cell.length_c   1.000
_cell.angle_alpha   90.00
_cell.angle_beta   90.00
_cell.angle_gamma   90.00
#
_symmetry.space_group_name_H-M   'P 1'
#
loop_
_entity.id
_entity.type
_entity.pdbx_description
1 polymer ?
#
loop_
_entity_poly.entity_id
_entity_poly.type
_entity_poly.pdbx_seq_one_letter_code
_entity_poly.pdbx_strand_id
1 'polypeptide(L)'
;KRQVLFVSHYGGGKGTKEYQDLVFQSLKTEYELEDSDYIQFYASCKNGVEDTTRTRSFMFFSHAIALASAFNIDTQMYIPENGFISLNIPLTGARFGSSSTRTTHPYYMKLLKKLVKEMGLNLTIINPYQLKTKGDMVLECKNIELLKNNYTKTMSCSHPDVGRYDKESKTMHCGSCIPCIIRRAALLRGFTKDKTEVRDFKLTKTEAARLNKNAFFKKIETFKRDGAIMEIQKSGIIDENLNEIASMYCRGIDEIKMFFSEVIGDD
;
A
#
# COMPACT_ATOMS: atom_id res chain seq x y z
N LYS A 1 -27.11 7.01 -11.29
CA LYS A 1 -25.65 7.16 -11.02
C LYS A 1 -25.38 6.57 -9.65
N ARG A 2 -24.42 5.65 -9.50
CA ARG A 2 -23.96 5.23 -8.17
C ARG A 2 -23.11 6.36 -7.60
N GLN A 3 -23.41 6.79 -6.39
CA GLN A 3 -22.57 7.75 -5.68
C GLN A 3 -21.34 7.02 -5.12
N VAL A 4 -20.16 7.62 -5.25
CA VAL A 4 -18.91 7.10 -4.70
C VAL A 4 -18.42 8.08 -3.64
N LEU A 5 -18.15 7.58 -2.44
CA LEU A 5 -17.54 8.36 -1.37
C LEU A 5 -16.10 7.90 -1.17
N PHE A 6 -15.20 8.86 -1.11
CA PHE A 6 -13.80 8.64 -0.74
C PHE A 6 -13.62 8.87 0.74
N VAL A 7 -13.12 7.88 1.44
CA VAL A 7 -12.90 7.94 2.90
C VAL A 7 -11.41 7.86 3.18
N SER A 8 -10.88 8.83 3.89
CA SER A 8 -9.48 8.84 4.28
C SER A 8 -9.29 9.22 5.75
N HIS A 9 -8.13 8.89 6.28
CA HIS A 9 -7.67 9.34 7.58
C HIS A 9 -6.36 10.10 7.40
N TYR A 10 -6.22 11.22 8.07
CA TYR A 10 -4.96 11.95 8.13
C TYR A 10 -4.40 11.92 9.56
N GLY A 11 -3.07 11.76 9.66
CA GLY A 11 -2.36 11.79 10.94
C GLY A 11 -1.88 13.20 11.30
N GLY A 12 -1.12 13.32 12.39
CA GLY A 12 -0.56 14.60 12.86
C GLY A 12 0.47 15.25 11.91
N GLY A 13 0.96 14.52 10.89
CA GLY A 13 1.87 15.06 9.87
C GLY A 13 1.11 15.74 8.73
N LYS A 14 1.44 17.00 8.43
CA LYS A 14 0.78 17.78 7.37
C LYS A 14 0.97 17.18 5.97
N GLY A 15 2.14 16.61 5.69
CA GLY A 15 2.53 16.19 4.36
C GLY A 15 1.65 15.08 3.77
N THR A 16 1.24 14.08 4.53
CA THR A 16 0.38 13.00 4.01
C THR A 16 -0.99 13.54 3.59
N LYS A 17 -1.54 14.49 4.36
CA LYS A 17 -2.82 15.16 4.02
C LYS A 17 -2.73 15.90 2.69
N GLU A 18 -1.66 16.64 2.46
CA GLU A 18 -1.43 17.38 1.21
C GLU A 18 -1.49 16.46 -0.01
N TYR A 19 -0.85 15.28 0.04
CA TYR A 19 -0.91 14.30 -1.04
C TYR A 19 -2.32 13.73 -1.24
N GLN A 20 -3.07 13.49 -0.17
CA GLN A 20 -4.46 13.03 -0.25
C GLN A 20 -5.33 14.08 -0.94
N ASP A 21 -5.18 15.34 -0.55
CA ASP A 21 -5.94 16.46 -1.10
C ASP A 21 -5.60 16.68 -2.60
N LEU A 22 -4.31 16.62 -2.98
CA LEU A 22 -3.87 16.74 -4.37
C LEU A 22 -4.47 15.64 -5.27
N VAL A 23 -4.48 14.38 -4.77
CA VAL A 23 -5.09 13.28 -5.51
C VAL A 23 -6.59 13.48 -5.65
N PHE A 24 -7.28 13.83 -4.57
CA PHE A 24 -8.73 14.07 -4.63
C PHE A 24 -9.08 15.21 -5.58
N GLN A 25 -8.36 16.32 -5.56
CA GLN A 25 -8.61 17.44 -6.50
C GLN A 25 -8.44 17.01 -7.97
N SER A 26 -7.47 16.15 -8.26
CA SER A 26 -7.30 15.60 -9.60
C SER A 26 -8.47 14.69 -10.02
N LEU A 27 -8.96 13.86 -9.09
CA LEU A 27 -10.14 13.01 -9.32
C LEU A 27 -11.42 13.84 -9.44
N LYS A 28 -11.56 14.88 -8.61
CA LYS A 28 -12.69 15.80 -8.62
C LYS A 28 -12.86 16.46 -9.98
N THR A 29 -11.77 16.95 -10.57
CA THR A 29 -11.78 17.58 -11.88
C THR A 29 -12.11 16.58 -12.99
N GLU A 30 -11.52 15.37 -12.95
CA GLU A 30 -11.69 14.36 -14.01
C GLU A 30 -13.09 13.73 -14.01
N TYR A 31 -13.66 13.51 -12.82
CA TYR A 31 -14.92 12.77 -12.67
C TYR A 31 -16.10 13.63 -12.18
N GLU A 32 -15.94 14.96 -12.20
CA GLU A 32 -16.97 15.93 -11.77
C GLU A 32 -17.52 15.61 -10.37
N LEU A 33 -16.60 15.31 -9.42
CA LEU A 33 -16.97 15.02 -8.04
C LEU A 33 -17.21 16.32 -7.25
N GLU A 34 -17.92 16.21 -6.14
CA GLU A 34 -18.13 17.31 -5.19
C GLU A 34 -17.22 17.17 -3.97
N ASP A 35 -17.03 18.24 -3.20
CA ASP A 35 -16.25 18.20 -1.96
C ASP A 35 -16.89 17.27 -0.92
N SER A 36 -18.22 17.13 -0.95
CA SER A 36 -19.00 16.21 -0.12
C SER A 36 -18.72 14.73 -0.41
N ASP A 37 -18.14 14.40 -1.58
CA ASP A 37 -17.75 13.03 -1.92
C ASP A 37 -16.43 12.61 -1.27
N TYR A 38 -15.75 13.50 -0.53
CA TYR A 38 -14.50 13.24 0.16
C TYR A 38 -14.60 13.49 1.65
N ILE A 39 -14.54 12.43 2.44
CA ILE A 39 -14.64 12.48 3.89
C ILE A 39 -13.29 12.13 4.51
N GLN A 40 -12.76 13.08 5.27
CA GLN A 40 -11.49 12.92 5.98
C GLN A 40 -11.73 12.83 7.48
N PHE A 41 -11.26 11.75 8.09
CA PHE A 41 -11.26 11.58 9.53
C PHE A 41 -9.89 11.92 10.13
N TYR A 42 -9.94 12.48 11.33
CA TYR A 42 -8.78 12.59 12.21
C TYR A 42 -9.10 11.89 13.52
N ALA A 43 -8.28 10.91 13.88
CA ALA A 43 -8.34 10.25 15.17
C ALA A 43 -6.92 9.99 15.68
N SER A 44 -6.69 10.24 16.95
CA SER A 44 -5.43 9.94 17.61
C SER A 44 -5.69 9.37 19.00
N CYS A 45 -4.91 8.37 19.39
CA CYS A 45 -4.88 7.88 20.76
C CYS A 45 -3.91 8.76 21.57
N LYS A 46 -4.42 9.36 22.67
CA LYS A 46 -3.58 10.08 23.62
C LYS A 46 -3.32 9.18 24.82
N ASN A 47 -2.10 9.22 25.34
CA ASN A 47 -1.71 8.48 26.53
C ASN A 47 -1.91 6.94 26.41
N GLY A 48 -1.69 6.39 25.24
CA GLY A 48 -1.69 4.94 25.03
C GLY A 48 -0.55 4.27 25.82
N VAL A 49 -0.84 3.12 26.40
CA VAL A 49 0.18 2.32 27.13
C VAL A 49 1.22 1.73 26.16
N GLU A 50 0.79 1.44 24.93
CA GLU A 50 1.68 0.95 23.87
C GLU A 50 1.90 2.00 22.78
N ASP A 51 3.16 2.27 22.45
CA ASP A 51 3.54 3.04 21.26
C ASP A 51 3.56 2.11 20.04
N THR A 52 2.37 1.75 19.54
CA THR A 52 2.22 0.87 18.38
C THR A 52 1.26 1.44 17.35
N THR A 53 1.59 1.21 16.07
CA THR A 53 0.71 1.55 14.93
C THR A 53 -0.04 0.34 14.36
N ARG A 54 0.03 -0.82 15.03
CA ARG A 54 -0.53 -2.09 14.52
C ARG A 54 -2.04 -2.04 14.28
N THR A 55 -2.78 -1.36 15.13
CA THR A 55 -4.25 -1.22 15.03
C THR A 55 -4.72 -0.11 14.10
N ARG A 56 -3.79 0.68 13.54
CA ARG A 56 -4.12 1.85 12.72
C ARG A 56 -4.98 1.49 11.51
N SER A 57 -4.71 0.38 10.86
CA SER A 57 -5.53 -0.07 9.71
C SER A 57 -6.95 -0.44 10.11
N PHE A 58 -7.12 -1.07 11.27
CA PHE A 58 -8.45 -1.35 11.80
C PHE A 58 -9.23 -0.06 12.06
N MET A 59 -8.58 0.97 12.61
CA MET A 59 -9.18 2.29 12.79
C MET A 59 -9.64 2.89 11.46
N PHE A 60 -8.85 2.80 10.38
CA PHE A 60 -9.25 3.31 9.07
C PHE A 60 -10.47 2.58 8.52
N PHE A 61 -10.50 1.26 8.64
CA PHE A 61 -11.65 0.46 8.22
C PHE A 61 -12.88 0.75 9.08
N SER A 62 -12.70 0.94 10.39
CA SER A 62 -13.81 1.28 11.30
C SER A 62 -14.47 2.60 10.93
N HIS A 63 -13.70 3.63 10.54
CA HIS A 63 -14.28 4.89 10.04
C HIS A 63 -15.14 4.68 8.80
N ALA A 64 -14.64 3.92 7.82
CA ALA A 64 -15.38 3.62 6.60
C ALA A 64 -16.61 2.74 6.86
N ILE A 65 -16.50 1.74 7.75
CA ILE A 65 -17.62 0.87 8.16
C ILE A 65 -18.70 1.70 8.89
N ALA A 66 -18.31 2.57 9.83
CA ALA A 66 -19.25 3.41 10.56
C ALA A 66 -20.00 4.36 9.61
N LEU A 67 -19.27 4.98 8.65
CA LEU A 67 -19.90 5.81 7.65
C LEU A 67 -20.87 5.00 6.76
N ALA A 68 -20.45 3.86 6.27
CA ALA A 68 -21.27 3.00 5.41
C ALA A 68 -22.55 2.51 6.14
N SER A 69 -22.44 2.18 7.44
CA SER A 69 -23.57 1.74 8.24
C SER A 69 -24.63 2.83 8.46
N ALA A 70 -24.21 4.11 8.40
CA ALA A 70 -25.14 5.23 8.57
C ALA A 70 -26.14 5.41 7.42
N PHE A 71 -25.83 4.85 6.24
CA PHE A 71 -26.74 4.96 5.08
C PHE A 71 -27.91 4.01 5.10
N ASN A 72 -27.85 2.95 5.90
CA ASN A 72 -28.89 1.91 6.04
C ASN A 72 -29.37 1.33 4.68
N ILE A 73 -28.46 1.20 3.74
CA ILE A 73 -28.65 0.60 2.42
C ILE A 73 -27.53 -0.39 2.12
N ASP A 74 -27.72 -1.26 1.14
CA ASP A 74 -26.66 -2.15 0.66
C ASP A 74 -25.49 -1.31 0.13
N THR A 75 -24.37 -1.38 0.82
CA THR A 75 -23.18 -0.60 0.53
C THR A 75 -21.99 -1.50 0.16
N GLN A 76 -21.17 -1.06 -0.77
CA GLN A 76 -19.91 -1.70 -1.11
C GLN A 76 -18.74 -0.84 -0.65
N MET A 77 -17.85 -1.42 0.17
CA MET A 77 -16.61 -0.78 0.61
C MET A 77 -15.43 -1.37 -0.15
N TYR A 78 -14.79 -0.55 -0.95
CA TYR A 78 -13.60 -0.95 -1.71
C TYR A 78 -12.34 -0.61 -0.94
N ILE A 79 -11.43 -1.61 -0.80
CA ILE A 79 -10.10 -1.47 -0.22
C ILE A 79 -9.10 -1.82 -1.32
N PRO A 80 -8.67 -0.86 -2.16
CA PRO A 80 -7.89 -1.12 -3.37
C PRO A 80 -6.39 -1.32 -3.07
N GLU A 81 -6.05 -2.35 -2.29
CA GLU A 81 -4.66 -2.68 -1.98
C GLU A 81 -4.18 -3.86 -2.84
N ASN A 82 -2.97 -3.73 -3.41
CA ASN A 82 -2.39 -4.80 -4.20
C ASN A 82 -2.03 -6.03 -3.36
N GLY A 83 -2.16 -7.21 -3.95
CA GLY A 83 -1.96 -8.48 -3.26
C GLY A 83 -0.54 -8.67 -2.75
N PHE A 84 0.47 -8.15 -3.45
CA PHE A 84 1.86 -8.32 -3.06
C PHE A 84 2.18 -7.64 -1.71
N ILE A 85 1.70 -6.41 -1.50
CA ILE A 85 1.80 -5.73 -0.19
C ILE A 85 0.87 -6.39 0.84
N SER A 86 -0.33 -6.80 0.43
CA SER A 86 -1.33 -7.43 1.31
C SER A 86 -0.81 -8.68 2.00
N LEU A 87 -0.02 -9.50 1.32
CA LEU A 87 0.60 -10.69 1.91
C LEU A 87 1.55 -10.34 3.06
N ASN A 88 2.15 -9.15 3.02
CA ASN A 88 3.07 -8.66 4.03
C ASN A 88 4.20 -9.66 4.35
N ILE A 89 4.70 -10.34 3.33
CA ILE A 89 5.82 -11.27 3.47
C ILE A 89 7.05 -10.48 3.92
N PRO A 90 7.79 -10.98 4.92
CA PRO A 90 8.97 -10.30 5.40
C PRO A 90 10.08 -10.36 4.33
N LEU A 91 10.13 -9.34 3.50
CA LEU A 91 11.17 -9.16 2.47
C LEU A 91 12.49 -8.68 3.07
N THR A 92 12.46 -8.21 4.32
CA THR A 92 13.64 -7.77 5.07
C THR A 92 13.58 -8.29 6.50
N GLY A 93 14.74 -8.48 7.15
CA GLY A 93 14.83 -8.98 8.52
C GLY A 93 14.05 -8.16 9.55
N ALA A 94 13.96 -6.84 9.35
CA ALA A 94 13.21 -5.93 10.23
C ALA A 94 11.69 -6.16 10.22
N ARG A 95 11.15 -6.99 9.32
CA ARG A 95 9.73 -7.30 9.22
C ARG A 95 9.36 -8.72 9.67
N PHE A 96 10.27 -9.45 10.30
CA PHE A 96 9.93 -10.73 10.91
C PHE A 96 9.08 -10.54 12.18
N GLY A 97 8.09 -11.40 12.36
CA GLY A 97 7.29 -11.48 13.58
C GLY A 97 6.17 -10.44 13.69
N SER A 98 5.91 -10.03 14.93
CA SER A 98 4.78 -9.17 15.30
C SER A 98 4.94 -7.69 14.94
N SER A 99 6.12 -7.26 14.51
CA SER A 99 6.42 -5.86 14.18
C SER A 99 5.74 -5.38 12.89
N SER A 100 5.13 -6.28 12.11
CA SER A 100 4.51 -5.97 10.84
C SER A 100 3.00 -5.87 10.95
N THR A 101 2.43 -4.77 10.46
CA THR A 101 0.97 -4.61 10.34
C THR A 101 0.44 -5.43 9.18
N ARG A 102 -0.55 -6.30 9.43
CA ARG A 102 -1.17 -7.13 8.40
C ARG A 102 -2.45 -6.48 7.86
N THR A 103 -2.31 -5.27 7.35
CA THR A 103 -3.41 -4.35 7.00
C THR A 103 -4.50 -4.99 6.16
N THR A 104 -4.13 -5.69 5.10
CA THR A 104 -5.05 -6.27 4.11
C THR A 104 -4.71 -7.74 3.83
N HIS A 105 -3.99 -8.40 4.75
CA HIS A 105 -3.67 -9.82 4.64
C HIS A 105 -4.96 -10.64 4.46
N PRO A 106 -5.01 -11.64 3.58
CA PRO A 106 -6.24 -12.39 3.27
C PRO A 106 -6.97 -12.90 4.51
N TYR A 107 -6.26 -13.46 5.48
CA TYR A 107 -6.86 -13.93 6.73
C TYR A 107 -7.47 -12.80 7.56
N TYR A 108 -6.79 -11.66 7.67
CA TYR A 108 -7.33 -10.49 8.36
C TYR A 108 -8.61 -9.98 7.68
N MET A 109 -8.61 -9.90 6.35
CA MET A 109 -9.77 -9.48 5.59
C MET A 109 -10.95 -10.45 5.73
N LYS A 110 -10.68 -11.75 5.79
CA LYS A 110 -11.69 -12.78 6.09
C LYS A 110 -12.34 -12.55 7.44
N LEU A 111 -11.55 -12.30 8.48
CA LEU A 111 -12.06 -12.02 9.84
C LEU A 111 -12.84 -10.70 9.88
N LEU A 112 -12.37 -9.64 9.20
CA LEU A 112 -13.09 -8.37 9.12
C LEU A 112 -14.43 -8.50 8.42
N LYS A 113 -14.51 -9.24 7.32
CA LYS A 113 -15.78 -9.56 6.62
C LYS A 113 -16.72 -10.34 7.53
N LYS A 114 -16.19 -11.32 8.27
CA LYS A 114 -16.98 -12.10 9.25
C LYS A 114 -17.54 -11.19 10.35
N LEU A 115 -16.72 -10.30 10.92
CA LEU A 115 -17.16 -9.34 11.94
C LEU A 115 -18.30 -8.47 11.42
N VAL A 116 -18.16 -7.87 10.23
CA VAL A 116 -19.18 -7.01 9.62
C VAL A 116 -20.51 -7.77 9.43
N LYS A 117 -20.43 -9.03 8.97
CA LYS A 117 -21.59 -9.90 8.82
C LYS A 117 -22.27 -10.22 10.15
N GLU A 118 -21.49 -10.55 11.19
CA GLU A 118 -22.02 -10.86 12.53
C GLU A 118 -22.64 -9.64 13.21
N MET A 119 -22.18 -8.44 12.89
CA MET A 119 -22.79 -7.17 13.30
C MET A 119 -24.11 -6.87 12.58
N GLY A 120 -24.53 -7.67 11.61
CA GLY A 120 -25.74 -7.46 10.83
C GLY A 120 -25.70 -6.24 9.90
N LEU A 121 -24.51 -5.79 9.49
CA LEU A 121 -24.37 -4.62 8.62
C LEU A 121 -24.54 -5.02 7.14
N ASN A 122 -25.35 -4.24 6.40
CA ASN A 122 -25.54 -4.40 4.96
C ASN A 122 -24.33 -3.82 4.18
N LEU A 123 -23.16 -4.40 4.43
CA LEU A 123 -21.89 -3.93 3.88
C LEU A 123 -21.06 -5.07 3.31
N THR A 124 -20.73 -4.95 2.03
CA THR A 124 -19.82 -5.88 1.34
C THR A 124 -18.43 -5.26 1.22
N ILE A 125 -17.40 -5.91 1.77
CA ILE A 125 -16.01 -5.48 1.66
C ILE A 125 -15.33 -6.16 0.47
N ILE A 126 -14.75 -5.38 -0.43
CA ILE A 126 -14.16 -5.83 -1.69
C ILE A 126 -12.73 -5.32 -1.80
N ASN A 127 -11.77 -6.23 -2.06
CA ASN A 127 -10.45 -5.86 -2.56
C ASN A 127 -10.35 -6.29 -4.03
N PRO A 128 -10.47 -5.37 -5.00
CA PRO A 128 -10.44 -5.72 -6.42
C PRO A 128 -9.03 -6.10 -6.92
N TYR A 129 -8.00 -5.83 -6.13
CA TYR A 129 -6.58 -6.02 -6.50
C TYR A 129 -5.87 -7.08 -5.67
N GLN A 130 -6.61 -7.95 -4.98
CA GLN A 130 -6.04 -8.99 -4.13
C GLN A 130 -5.10 -9.95 -4.90
N LEU A 131 -5.38 -10.20 -6.19
CA LEU A 131 -4.59 -11.07 -7.08
C LEU A 131 -3.73 -10.29 -8.08
N LYS A 132 -3.52 -8.98 -7.82
CA LYS A 132 -2.74 -8.10 -8.68
C LYS A 132 -1.50 -7.59 -7.95
N THR A 133 -0.41 -7.44 -8.69
CA THR A 133 0.75 -6.67 -8.23
C THR A 133 0.46 -5.16 -8.38
N LYS A 134 1.32 -4.33 -7.84
CA LYS A 134 1.20 -2.89 -8.09
C LYS A 134 1.52 -2.54 -9.55
N GLY A 135 2.40 -3.30 -10.21
CA GLY A 135 2.68 -3.16 -11.65
C GLY A 135 1.48 -3.56 -12.50
N ASP A 136 0.79 -4.65 -12.15
CA ASP A 136 -0.47 -5.03 -12.82
C ASP A 136 -1.51 -3.89 -12.71
N MET A 137 -1.64 -3.23 -11.55
CA MET A 137 -2.55 -2.09 -11.38
C MET A 137 -2.20 -0.89 -12.28
N VAL A 138 -0.91 -0.63 -12.49
CA VAL A 138 -0.47 0.44 -13.39
C VAL A 138 -0.79 0.09 -14.85
N LEU A 139 -0.48 -1.12 -15.27
CA LEU A 139 -0.70 -1.59 -16.65
C LEU A 139 -2.19 -1.68 -17.02
N GLU A 140 -3.03 -2.09 -16.07
CA GLU A 140 -4.46 -2.26 -16.26
C GLU A 140 -5.29 -1.00 -15.91
N CYS A 141 -4.61 0.12 -15.65
CA CYS A 141 -5.29 1.37 -15.31
C CYS A 141 -6.16 1.85 -16.50
N LYS A 142 -7.46 1.98 -16.26
CA LYS A 142 -8.41 2.37 -17.31
C LYS A 142 -8.22 3.81 -17.79
N ASN A 143 -7.77 4.70 -16.90
CA ASN A 143 -7.45 6.08 -17.23
C ASN A 143 -5.94 6.30 -17.04
N ILE A 144 -5.17 5.80 -18.01
CA ILE A 144 -3.70 5.84 -17.95
C ILE A 144 -3.17 7.29 -18.03
N GLU A 145 -3.85 8.17 -18.72
CA GLU A 145 -3.42 9.57 -18.82
C GLU A 145 -3.60 10.31 -17.48
N LEU A 146 -4.72 10.09 -16.79
CA LEU A 146 -4.90 10.60 -15.43
C LEU A 146 -3.80 10.07 -14.49
N LEU A 147 -3.48 8.77 -14.58
CA LEU A 147 -2.42 8.17 -13.78
C LEU A 147 -1.06 8.80 -14.10
N LYS A 148 -0.68 8.96 -15.37
CA LYS A 148 0.58 9.59 -15.81
C LYS A 148 0.73 11.02 -15.29
N ASN A 149 -0.36 11.78 -15.25
CA ASN A 149 -0.34 13.17 -14.83
C ASN A 149 -0.36 13.34 -13.29
N ASN A 150 -0.68 12.28 -12.56
CA ASN A 150 -0.92 12.38 -11.12
C ASN A 150 -0.13 11.41 -10.24
N TYR A 151 0.56 10.41 -10.79
CA TYR A 151 1.27 9.44 -9.94
C TYR A 151 2.34 10.10 -9.05
N THR A 152 2.98 11.18 -9.50
CA THR A 152 3.95 11.94 -8.69
C THR A 152 3.32 12.65 -7.49
N LYS A 153 2.01 12.89 -7.54
CA LYS A 153 1.22 13.48 -6.45
C LYS A 153 0.70 12.44 -5.44
N THR A 154 1.08 11.17 -5.56
CA THR A 154 0.68 10.10 -4.64
C THR A 154 1.78 9.76 -3.66
N MET A 155 1.44 9.36 -2.43
CA MET A 155 2.40 8.99 -1.39
C MET A 155 2.26 7.52 -1.00
N SER A 156 3.35 6.76 -1.13
CA SER A 156 3.42 5.35 -0.69
C SER A 156 4.49 5.12 0.40
N CYS A 157 5.27 6.14 0.73
CA CYS A 157 6.38 6.02 1.65
C CYS A 157 5.93 5.71 3.08
N SER A 158 6.63 4.78 3.76
CA SER A 158 6.40 4.54 5.20
C SER A 158 6.99 5.63 6.10
N HIS A 159 7.92 6.43 5.57
CA HIS A 159 8.67 7.45 6.32
C HIS A 159 8.75 8.75 5.49
N PRO A 160 7.61 9.36 5.12
CA PRO A 160 7.62 10.51 4.19
C PRO A 160 8.29 11.75 4.82
N ASP A 161 8.23 11.88 6.14
CA ASP A 161 8.72 13.04 6.89
C ASP A 161 10.12 12.81 7.52
N VAL A 162 10.86 11.78 7.08
CA VAL A 162 12.17 11.45 7.66
C VAL A 162 13.16 12.60 7.52
N GLY A 163 13.04 13.44 6.49
CA GLY A 163 13.90 14.62 6.29
C GLY A 163 13.80 15.68 7.37
N ARG A 164 12.77 15.65 8.23
CA ARG A 164 12.68 16.58 9.37
C ARG A 164 13.88 16.46 10.32
N TYR A 165 14.50 15.29 10.39
CA TYR A 165 15.71 15.08 11.20
C TYR A 165 16.92 15.78 10.59
N ASP A 166 16.92 16.01 9.27
CA ASP A 166 17.94 16.72 8.51
C ASP A 166 17.56 18.20 8.26
N LYS A 167 16.58 18.73 9.03
CA LYS A 167 16.02 20.09 8.90
C LYS A 167 15.35 20.36 7.54
N GLU A 168 15.01 19.32 6.79
CA GLU A 168 14.22 19.45 5.56
C GLU A 168 12.73 19.44 5.90
N SER A 169 12.01 20.47 5.44
CA SER A 169 10.56 20.59 5.66
C SER A 169 9.73 19.83 4.65
N LYS A 170 10.34 19.40 3.53
CA LYS A 170 9.60 18.78 2.40
C LYS A 170 9.27 17.31 2.70
N THR A 171 8.00 16.98 2.70
CA THR A 171 7.49 15.61 2.70
C THR A 171 7.75 14.98 1.34
N MET A 172 8.47 13.86 1.28
CA MET A 172 8.77 13.16 0.02
C MET A 172 9.10 11.68 0.25
N HIS A 173 9.15 10.93 -0.83
CA HIS A 173 9.52 9.51 -0.76
C HIS A 173 10.96 9.33 -0.29
N CYS A 174 11.20 8.42 0.67
CA CYS A 174 12.56 8.08 1.07
C CYS A 174 13.34 7.32 -0.02
N GLY A 175 12.63 6.59 -0.89
CA GLY A 175 13.20 5.81 -1.99
C GLY A 175 13.62 4.38 -1.62
N SER A 176 13.88 4.11 -0.34
CA SER A 176 14.51 2.86 0.14
C SER A 176 13.63 1.97 1.02
N CYS A 177 12.49 2.43 1.50
CA CYS A 177 11.56 1.55 2.23
C CYS A 177 10.81 0.61 1.29
N ILE A 178 10.29 -0.50 1.83
CA ILE A 178 9.60 -1.53 1.03
C ILE A 178 8.48 -0.96 0.15
N PRO A 179 7.55 -0.12 0.65
CA PRO A 179 6.54 0.49 -0.21
C PRO A 179 7.12 1.38 -1.32
N CYS A 180 8.24 2.08 -1.07
CA CYS A 180 8.92 2.86 -2.11
C CYS A 180 9.53 1.96 -3.19
N ILE A 181 10.19 0.86 -2.82
CA ILE A 181 10.79 -0.09 -3.76
C ILE A 181 9.70 -0.72 -4.63
N ILE A 182 8.63 -1.23 -4.03
CA ILE A 182 7.49 -1.81 -4.77
C ILE A 182 6.86 -0.77 -5.71
N ARG A 183 6.68 0.47 -5.27
CA ARG A 183 6.18 1.55 -6.11
C ARG A 183 7.08 1.82 -7.31
N ARG A 184 8.38 1.95 -7.09
CA ARG A 184 9.36 2.22 -8.16
C ARG A 184 9.41 1.09 -9.16
N ALA A 185 9.41 -0.17 -8.70
CA ALA A 185 9.32 -1.36 -9.55
C ALA A 185 8.05 -1.35 -10.41
N ALA A 186 6.90 -1.04 -9.82
CA ALA A 186 5.63 -0.97 -10.52
C ALA A 186 5.58 0.15 -11.57
N LEU A 187 6.12 1.33 -11.26
CA LEU A 187 6.19 2.45 -12.20
C LEU A 187 7.17 2.19 -13.35
N LEU A 188 8.30 1.51 -13.07
CA LEU A 188 9.22 1.07 -14.10
C LEU A 188 8.56 0.11 -15.08
N ARG A 189 7.77 -0.86 -14.57
CA ARG A 189 7.01 -1.80 -15.40
C ARG A 189 5.95 -1.12 -16.27
N GLY A 190 5.26 -0.11 -15.73
CA GLY A 190 4.16 0.58 -16.43
C GLY A 190 4.59 1.80 -17.24
N PHE A 191 5.72 2.41 -16.90
CA PHE A 191 6.24 3.61 -17.54
C PHE A 191 7.74 3.46 -17.82
N THR A 192 8.20 3.99 -18.92
CA THR A 192 9.62 3.93 -19.28
C THR A 192 10.52 4.73 -18.32
N LYS A 193 9.97 5.69 -17.58
CA LYS A 193 10.72 6.54 -16.67
C LYS A 193 9.86 6.97 -15.48
N ASP A 194 10.29 6.66 -14.28
CA ASP A 194 9.73 7.19 -13.05
C ASP A 194 10.28 8.60 -12.77
N LYS A 195 9.37 9.59 -12.69
CA LYS A 195 9.69 11.00 -12.37
C LYS A 195 9.49 11.32 -10.90
N THR A 196 9.19 10.34 -10.06
CA THR A 196 8.99 10.55 -8.63
C THR A 196 10.29 10.98 -7.96
N GLU A 197 10.27 12.11 -7.28
CA GLU A 197 11.41 12.54 -6.46
C GLU A 197 11.58 11.62 -5.25
N VAL A 198 12.81 11.16 -5.06
CA VAL A 198 13.17 10.29 -3.91
C VAL A 198 14.45 10.78 -3.26
N ARG A 199 14.55 10.67 -1.93
CA ARG A 199 15.75 11.09 -1.17
C ARG A 199 16.97 10.22 -1.48
N ASP A 200 16.76 8.92 -1.60
CA ASP A 200 17.81 7.93 -1.85
C ASP A 200 17.48 7.09 -3.08
N PHE A 201 18.06 7.49 -4.22
CA PHE A 201 17.79 6.84 -5.49
C PHE A 201 18.45 5.45 -5.59
N LYS A 202 19.70 5.30 -5.10
CA LYS A 202 20.51 4.08 -5.20
C LYS A 202 20.49 3.20 -3.94
N LEU A 203 19.70 3.57 -2.94
CA LEU A 203 19.59 2.84 -1.66
C LEU A 203 20.93 2.76 -0.91
N THR A 204 21.70 3.85 -0.89
CA THR A 204 23.07 3.88 -0.34
C THR A 204 23.29 4.92 0.77
N LYS A 205 22.40 5.90 0.90
CA LYS A 205 22.61 7.04 1.79
C LYS A 205 22.58 6.70 3.28
N THR A 206 21.74 5.74 3.69
CA THR A 206 21.58 5.34 5.09
C THR A 206 21.91 3.87 5.30
N GLU A 207 22.28 3.48 6.51
CA GLU A 207 22.49 2.08 6.87
C GLU A 207 21.20 1.24 6.62
N ALA A 208 20.06 1.75 7.04
CA ALA A 208 18.77 1.10 6.80
C ALA A 208 18.49 0.91 5.29
N ALA A 209 18.86 1.86 4.45
CA ALA A 209 18.71 1.74 3.00
C ALA A 209 19.61 0.64 2.43
N ARG A 210 20.89 0.57 2.86
CA ARG A 210 21.83 -0.49 2.45
C ARG A 210 21.38 -1.86 2.94
N LEU A 211 20.89 -1.98 4.16
CA LEU A 211 20.33 -3.23 4.69
C LEU A 211 19.12 -3.70 3.89
N ASN A 212 18.23 -2.78 3.53
CA ASN A 212 17.10 -3.11 2.66
C ASN A 212 17.57 -3.54 1.27
N LYS A 213 18.52 -2.81 0.64
CA LYS A 213 19.14 -3.18 -0.65
C LYS A 213 19.62 -4.63 -0.60
N ASN A 214 20.48 -4.96 0.36
CA ASN A 214 21.06 -6.29 0.51
C ASN A 214 20.00 -7.38 0.77
N ALA A 215 18.99 -7.08 1.57
CA ALA A 215 17.90 -8.04 1.84
C ALA A 215 17.09 -8.36 0.59
N PHE A 216 16.83 -7.37 -0.26
CA PHE A 216 16.16 -7.58 -1.54
C PHE A 216 17.03 -8.36 -2.53
N PHE A 217 18.32 -8.04 -2.67
CA PHE A 217 19.24 -8.83 -3.48
C PHE A 217 19.24 -10.30 -3.06
N LYS A 218 19.47 -10.56 -1.77
CA LYS A 218 19.43 -11.91 -1.23
C LYS A 218 18.09 -12.61 -1.50
N LYS A 219 16.98 -11.90 -1.38
CA LYS A 219 15.66 -12.47 -1.68
C LYS A 219 15.51 -12.84 -3.15
N ILE A 220 15.96 -11.96 -4.07
CA ILE A 220 15.91 -12.20 -5.51
C ILE A 220 16.76 -13.41 -5.89
N GLU A 221 17.96 -13.53 -5.35
CA GLU A 221 18.89 -14.65 -5.61
C GLU A 221 18.37 -15.99 -5.09
N THR A 222 17.77 -15.98 -3.90
CA THR A 222 17.35 -17.22 -3.22
C THR A 222 15.93 -17.64 -3.54
N PHE A 223 15.14 -16.79 -4.17
CA PHE A 223 13.74 -17.08 -4.46
C PHE A 223 13.61 -18.14 -5.56
N LYS A 224 12.83 -19.19 -5.27
CA LYS A 224 12.45 -20.23 -6.22
C LYS A 224 10.94 -20.24 -6.38
N ARG A 225 10.45 -20.31 -7.63
CA ARG A 225 9.02 -20.25 -7.93
C ARG A 225 8.24 -21.45 -7.37
N ASP A 226 8.83 -22.62 -7.35
CA ASP A 226 8.28 -23.86 -6.76
C ASP A 226 8.10 -23.75 -5.23
N GLY A 227 8.88 -22.89 -4.56
CA GLY A 227 8.76 -22.57 -3.14
C GLY A 227 7.78 -21.45 -2.81
N ALA A 228 7.12 -20.82 -3.80
CA ALA A 228 6.29 -19.63 -3.58
C ALA A 228 5.14 -19.86 -2.59
N ILE A 229 4.47 -21.01 -2.67
CA ILE A 229 3.38 -21.38 -1.74
C ILE A 229 3.90 -21.41 -0.29
N MET A 230 5.02 -22.03 -0.05
CA MET A 230 5.63 -22.10 1.29
C MET A 230 6.01 -20.69 1.81
N GLU A 231 6.53 -19.86 0.93
CA GLU A 231 6.88 -18.46 1.26
C GLU A 231 5.66 -17.63 1.68
N ILE A 232 4.57 -17.70 0.93
CA ILE A 232 3.37 -16.93 1.26
C ILE A 232 2.72 -17.44 2.55
N GLN A 233 2.73 -18.73 2.81
CA GLN A 233 2.20 -19.32 4.04
C GLN A 233 2.98 -18.90 5.30
N LYS A 234 4.25 -18.51 5.18
CA LYS A 234 5.01 -17.91 6.30
C LYS A 234 4.41 -16.58 6.77
N SER A 235 3.64 -15.89 5.94
CA SER A 235 2.96 -14.64 6.32
C SER A 235 1.72 -14.87 7.18
N GLY A 236 1.16 -16.08 7.17
CA GLY A 236 -0.04 -16.47 7.93
C GLY A 236 -0.90 -17.44 7.15
N ILE A 237 -2.06 -17.75 7.69
CA ILE A 237 -3.02 -18.67 7.10
C ILE A 237 -3.58 -18.05 5.81
N ILE A 238 -3.47 -18.78 4.70
CA ILE A 238 -4.10 -18.47 3.42
C ILE A 238 -4.76 -19.76 2.96
N ASP A 239 -6.08 -19.78 3.00
CA ASP A 239 -6.92 -20.94 2.75
C ASP A 239 -7.72 -20.86 1.44
N GLU A 240 -7.69 -19.71 0.76
CA GLU A 240 -8.39 -19.49 -0.49
C GLU A 240 -7.43 -18.96 -1.58
N ASN A 241 -7.66 -19.33 -2.82
CA ASN A 241 -6.93 -18.83 -4.01
C ASN A 241 -5.40 -18.97 -3.90
N LEU A 242 -4.89 -20.02 -3.25
CA LEU A 242 -3.48 -20.17 -2.90
C LEU A 242 -2.56 -20.14 -4.14
N ASN A 243 -2.96 -20.82 -5.22
CA ASN A 243 -2.18 -20.87 -6.47
C ASN A 243 -2.15 -19.53 -7.20
N GLU A 244 -3.28 -18.83 -7.25
CA GLU A 244 -3.38 -17.51 -7.86
C GLU A 244 -2.58 -16.47 -7.07
N ILE A 245 -2.62 -16.56 -5.73
CA ILE A 245 -1.82 -15.71 -4.83
C ILE A 245 -0.32 -16.03 -5.01
N ALA A 246 0.07 -17.29 -5.14
CA ALA A 246 1.45 -17.68 -5.41
C ALA A 246 1.93 -17.16 -6.77
N SER A 247 1.09 -17.27 -7.80
CA SER A 247 1.37 -16.70 -9.12
C SER A 247 1.54 -15.18 -9.09
N MET A 248 0.65 -14.47 -8.40
CA MET A 248 0.75 -13.02 -8.17
C MET A 248 2.03 -12.67 -7.41
N TYR A 249 2.38 -13.43 -6.38
CA TYR A 249 3.62 -13.21 -5.62
C TYR A 249 4.87 -13.37 -6.48
N CYS A 250 4.92 -14.39 -7.34
CA CYS A 250 6.02 -14.56 -8.31
C CYS A 250 6.16 -13.33 -9.22
N ARG A 251 5.06 -12.82 -9.77
CA ARG A 251 5.09 -11.60 -10.60
C ARG A 251 5.61 -10.39 -9.83
N GLY A 252 5.24 -10.25 -8.56
CA GLY A 252 5.77 -9.18 -7.70
C GLY A 252 7.27 -9.27 -7.46
N ILE A 253 7.81 -10.48 -7.28
CA ILE A 253 9.28 -10.70 -7.20
C ILE A 253 9.95 -10.36 -8.54
N ASP A 254 9.35 -10.72 -9.68
CA ASP A 254 9.89 -10.38 -10.99
C ASP A 254 9.94 -8.86 -11.22
N GLU A 255 8.92 -8.11 -10.78
CA GLU A 255 8.93 -6.64 -10.83
C GLU A 255 10.10 -6.05 -10.04
N ILE A 256 10.33 -6.57 -8.84
CA ILE A 256 11.45 -6.12 -8.00
C ILE A 256 12.78 -6.50 -8.63
N LYS A 257 12.90 -7.71 -9.18
CA LYS A 257 14.10 -8.17 -9.87
C LYS A 257 14.44 -7.24 -11.05
N MET A 258 13.46 -6.93 -11.89
CA MET A 258 13.62 -5.98 -12.98
C MET A 258 14.11 -4.60 -12.50
N PHE A 259 13.48 -4.07 -11.44
CA PHE A 259 13.88 -2.79 -10.85
C PHE A 259 15.33 -2.81 -10.33
N PHE A 260 15.74 -3.89 -9.67
CA PHE A 260 17.10 -4.01 -9.14
C PHE A 260 18.14 -4.13 -10.28
N SER A 261 17.85 -4.90 -11.32
CA SER A 261 18.79 -5.04 -12.46
C SER A 261 18.91 -3.77 -13.29
N GLU A 262 17.81 -3.04 -13.53
CA GLU A 262 17.82 -1.89 -14.45
C GLU A 262 18.15 -0.56 -13.77
N VAL A 263 17.75 -0.38 -12.51
CA VAL A 263 17.83 0.92 -11.84
C VAL A 263 18.88 0.96 -10.74
N ILE A 264 18.98 -0.09 -9.94
CA ILE A 264 19.92 -0.13 -8.81
C ILE A 264 21.29 -0.56 -9.30
N GLY A 265 21.35 -1.59 -10.16
CA GLY A 265 22.59 -2.16 -10.68
C GLY A 265 23.31 -3.02 -9.64
N ASP A 266 24.24 -3.82 -10.10
CA ASP A 266 25.25 -4.49 -9.28
C ASP A 266 26.40 -3.47 -9.09
N ASP A 267 26.65 -3.05 -7.84
CA ASP A 267 27.87 -2.33 -7.47
C ASP A 267 28.93 -3.33 -7.03
#